data_b191e957e4a70f72a3593445e1df909b
#
_entry.id   b191e957e4a70f72a3593445e1df909b
#
_cell.length_a   1.000
_cell.length_b   1.000
_cell.length_c   1.000
_cell.angle_alpha   90.00
_cell.angle_beta   90.00
_cell.angle_gamma   90.00
#
_symmetry.space_group_name_H-M   'P 1'
#
loop_
_entity.id
_entity.type
_entity.pdbx_description
1 polymer ?
#
loop_
_entity_poly.entity_id
_entity_poly.type
_entity_poly.pdbx_seq_one_letter_code
_entity_poly.pdbx_strand_id
1 'polypeptide(L)'
;VKTFRMQQEPNELFSFLPMSHAAERIIVEMTSLYANASISFSEGQETFGDEIRSVQPTFFFAVPRLWIKFKEGIDAKIPPAAQAELSAEQKVGVAQALGLSRARFILTGSAPCPTDVQDWFLAMGIALRDGYGMTENFVHGIAWSKDDSPISGCVGQPMDDSVQVRLSDSGEIQFKSKGLMKGYYLNPEKTAEVFDDGWYCTGDSGKIDEQGNLWGTGRVSEVFKTSKGKFIVPMKLESLFGRNPNLAQFCCMGHGMTAPIMLVTLSELGLKRDREELQDELQSLLDEINSEVPAYERISHLFVCDEWTIGNALLTPTMKLKRKQIEEHYKDLVLQHMESAPVQFLD
;
A
#
# COMPACT_ATOMS: atom_id res chain seq x y z
N VAL A 1 -20.75 0.37 7.10
CA VAL A 1 -21.40 1.39 7.92
C VAL A 1 -21.56 0.89 9.34
N LYS A 2 -22.18 -0.29 9.59
CA LYS A 2 -22.36 -0.85 10.95
C LYS A 2 -21.02 -1.15 11.61
N THR A 3 -20.09 -1.85 10.94
CA THR A 3 -18.73 -2.19 11.40
C THR A 3 -17.95 -0.96 11.87
N PHE A 4 -18.13 0.17 11.19
CA PHE A 4 -17.46 1.43 11.50
C PHE A 4 -18.29 2.35 12.39
N ARG A 5 -19.48 1.90 12.85
CA ARG A 5 -20.43 2.65 13.71
C ARG A 5 -20.80 4.06 13.21
N MET A 6 -20.81 4.24 11.90
CA MET A 6 -21.06 5.56 11.29
C MET A 6 -22.52 6.05 11.43
N GLN A 7 -23.45 5.21 11.89
CA GLN A 7 -24.84 5.61 12.08
C GLN A 7 -25.11 6.33 13.42
N GLN A 8 -24.16 6.35 14.33
CA GLN A 8 -24.36 6.83 15.70
C GLN A 8 -24.11 8.32 15.87
N GLU A 9 -23.40 8.95 14.95
CA GLU A 9 -22.99 10.36 15.04
C GLU A 9 -23.00 11.02 13.66
N PRO A 10 -23.11 12.36 13.57
CA PRO A 10 -22.94 13.07 12.31
C PRO A 10 -21.60 12.74 11.65
N ASN A 11 -21.63 12.45 10.37
CA ASN A 11 -20.45 12.14 9.59
C ASN A 11 -20.20 13.17 8.52
N GLU A 12 -18.94 13.45 8.29
CA GLU A 12 -18.45 14.31 7.23
C GLU A 12 -17.37 13.56 6.46
N LEU A 13 -17.58 13.40 5.16
CA LEU A 13 -16.72 12.66 4.25
C LEU A 13 -16.04 13.64 3.30
N PHE A 14 -14.85 13.26 2.83
CA PHE A 14 -14.10 14.06 1.87
C PHE A 14 -13.82 13.22 0.62
N SER A 15 -14.39 13.66 -0.51
CA SER A 15 -14.33 13.00 -1.80
C SER A 15 -13.21 13.60 -2.65
N PHE A 16 -12.21 12.82 -3.02
CA PHE A 16 -11.07 13.28 -3.83
C PHE A 16 -10.52 12.21 -4.78
N LEU A 17 -10.92 10.95 -4.60
CA LEU A 17 -10.53 9.88 -5.52
C LEU A 17 -11.46 9.85 -6.74
N PRO A 18 -11.05 9.25 -7.86
CA PRO A 18 -11.91 9.12 -9.02
C PRO A 18 -13.19 8.34 -8.70
N MET A 19 -14.36 8.92 -9.03
CA MET A 19 -15.68 8.28 -8.86
C MET A 19 -15.85 6.99 -9.64
N SER A 20 -14.98 6.70 -10.61
CA SER A 20 -14.92 5.41 -11.29
C SER A 20 -14.26 4.30 -10.46
N HIS A 21 -13.56 4.65 -9.37
CA HIS A 21 -12.93 3.70 -8.50
C HIS A 21 -13.91 3.14 -7.46
N ALA A 22 -13.94 1.81 -7.29
CA ALA A 22 -14.88 1.15 -6.38
C ALA A 22 -14.79 1.66 -4.94
N ALA A 23 -13.59 1.97 -4.45
CA ALA A 23 -13.40 2.49 -3.10
C ALA A 23 -14.13 3.84 -2.91
N GLU A 24 -14.01 4.79 -3.85
CA GLU A 24 -14.70 6.07 -3.75
C GLU A 24 -16.22 5.91 -3.80
N ARG A 25 -16.71 5.08 -4.73
CA ARG A 25 -18.14 4.77 -4.85
C ARG A 25 -18.72 4.18 -3.57
N ILE A 26 -17.99 3.29 -2.92
CA ILE A 26 -18.48 2.52 -1.79
C ILE A 26 -18.22 3.25 -0.48
N ILE A 27 -16.97 3.71 -0.28
CA ILE A 27 -16.55 4.29 1.00
C ILE A 27 -17.12 5.69 1.18
N VAL A 28 -17.23 6.49 0.11
CA VAL A 28 -17.74 7.85 0.20
C VAL A 28 -19.21 7.90 -0.23
N GLU A 29 -19.52 7.64 -1.50
CA GLU A 29 -20.86 7.82 -2.05
C GLU A 29 -21.92 6.94 -1.36
N MET A 30 -21.73 5.62 -1.38
CA MET A 30 -22.72 4.71 -0.79
C MET A 30 -22.79 4.88 0.74
N THR A 31 -21.64 5.06 1.38
CA THR A 31 -21.61 5.26 2.83
C THR A 31 -22.35 6.53 3.25
N SER A 32 -22.26 7.62 2.48
CA SER A 32 -22.99 8.86 2.80
C SER A 32 -24.50 8.65 2.84
N LEU A 33 -25.03 7.87 1.91
CA LEU A 33 -26.47 7.55 1.87
C LEU A 33 -26.92 6.74 3.10
N TYR A 34 -26.14 5.73 3.50
CA TYR A 34 -26.49 4.87 4.63
C TYR A 34 -26.18 5.47 6.00
N ALA A 35 -25.22 6.37 6.07
CA ALA A 35 -24.80 7.03 7.31
C ALA A 35 -25.39 8.44 7.47
N ASN A 36 -26.19 8.91 6.51
CA ASN A 36 -26.70 10.27 6.45
C ASN A 36 -25.55 11.29 6.63
N ALA A 37 -24.49 11.12 5.86
CA ALA A 37 -23.27 11.92 5.96
C ALA A 37 -23.27 13.07 4.95
N SER A 38 -22.63 14.18 5.31
CA SER A 38 -22.26 15.23 4.37
C SER A 38 -21.02 14.82 3.56
N ILE A 39 -20.94 15.26 2.32
CA ILE A 39 -19.76 15.06 1.47
C ILE A 39 -19.24 16.44 1.04
N SER A 40 -17.94 16.67 1.28
CA SER A 40 -17.19 17.76 0.68
C SER A 40 -16.35 17.21 -0.47
N PHE A 41 -16.38 17.87 -1.64
CA PHE A 41 -15.64 17.45 -2.83
C PHE A 41 -14.38 18.27 -2.99
N SER A 42 -13.27 17.62 -3.29
CA SER A 42 -12.01 18.32 -3.61
C SER A 42 -12.07 18.95 -5.02
N GLU A 43 -11.55 20.14 -5.14
CA GLU A 43 -11.41 20.83 -6.44
C GLU A 43 -10.21 20.32 -7.24
N GLY A 44 -9.17 19.77 -6.55
CA GLY A 44 -8.00 19.22 -7.22
C GLY A 44 -6.81 18.96 -6.31
N GLN A 45 -5.72 18.51 -6.91
CA GLN A 45 -4.52 18.16 -6.15
C GLN A 45 -3.83 19.36 -5.51
N GLU A 46 -3.89 20.52 -6.15
CA GLU A 46 -3.24 21.76 -5.69
C GLU A 46 -3.89 22.31 -4.42
N THR A 47 -5.21 22.20 -4.31
CA THR A 47 -6.02 22.71 -3.20
C THR A 47 -6.26 21.67 -2.09
N PHE A 48 -6.00 20.39 -2.37
CA PHE A 48 -6.29 19.28 -1.49
C PHE A 48 -5.85 19.49 -0.02
N GLY A 49 -4.63 20.00 0.19
CA GLY A 49 -4.08 20.18 1.53
C GLY A 49 -4.85 21.22 2.36
N ASP A 50 -5.29 22.33 1.74
CA ASP A 50 -6.09 23.36 2.41
C ASP A 50 -7.53 22.88 2.63
N GLU A 51 -8.07 22.18 1.66
CA GLU A 51 -9.44 21.65 1.70
C GLU A 51 -9.60 20.60 2.81
N ILE A 52 -8.72 19.61 2.92
CA ILE A 52 -8.82 18.59 3.97
C ILE A 52 -8.67 19.21 5.37
N ARG A 53 -7.81 20.23 5.52
CA ARG A 53 -7.68 20.98 6.77
C ARG A 53 -8.92 21.78 7.12
N SER A 54 -9.62 22.30 6.12
CA SER A 54 -10.88 23.03 6.30
C SER A 54 -12.03 22.09 6.66
N VAL A 55 -12.14 20.95 5.96
CA VAL A 55 -13.22 19.97 6.13
C VAL A 55 -13.08 19.18 7.43
N GLN A 56 -11.87 18.74 7.78
CA GLN A 56 -11.62 17.86 8.93
C GLN A 56 -12.58 16.65 8.94
N PRO A 57 -12.50 15.74 7.95
CA PRO A 57 -13.46 14.66 7.82
C PRO A 57 -13.50 13.76 9.04
N THR A 58 -14.68 13.20 9.34
CA THR A 58 -14.84 12.28 10.50
C THR A 58 -14.53 10.84 10.17
N PHE A 59 -14.58 10.50 8.89
CA PHE A 59 -14.13 9.24 8.32
C PHE A 59 -13.26 9.58 7.10
N PHE A 60 -12.05 9.02 7.05
CA PHE A 60 -11.14 9.31 5.96
C PHE A 60 -10.46 8.04 5.43
N PHE A 61 -10.56 7.84 4.12
CA PHE A 61 -9.88 6.79 3.39
C PHE A 61 -8.90 7.38 2.39
N ALA A 62 -7.68 6.86 2.36
CA ALA A 62 -6.71 7.22 1.36
C ALA A 62 -5.79 6.05 0.98
N VAL A 63 -5.21 6.12 -0.21
CA VAL A 63 -4.19 5.16 -0.67
C VAL A 63 -2.85 5.40 0.05
N PRO A 64 -1.98 4.39 0.18
CA PRO A 64 -0.73 4.47 0.94
C PRO A 64 0.16 5.65 0.54
N ARG A 65 0.22 6.00 -0.74
CA ARG A 65 1.02 7.14 -1.23
C ARG A 65 0.65 8.48 -0.56
N LEU A 66 -0.62 8.70 -0.24
CA LEU A 66 -1.02 9.91 0.46
C LEU A 66 -0.53 9.91 1.91
N TRP A 67 -0.58 8.78 2.56
CA TRP A 67 -0.08 8.62 3.93
C TRP A 67 1.43 8.86 4.01
N ILE A 68 2.19 8.35 3.04
CA ILE A 68 3.63 8.62 2.90
C ILE A 68 3.86 10.14 2.76
N LYS A 69 3.14 10.81 1.85
CA LYS A 69 3.26 12.28 1.67
C LYS A 69 2.90 13.08 2.93
N PHE A 70 1.91 12.63 3.68
CA PHE A 70 1.56 13.26 4.95
C PHE A 70 2.71 13.17 5.97
N LYS A 71 3.31 11.98 6.10
CA LYS A 71 4.48 11.76 6.96
C LYS A 71 5.65 12.64 6.50
N GLU A 72 6.02 12.60 5.22
CA GLU A 72 7.09 13.43 4.63
C GLU A 72 6.87 14.93 4.89
N GLY A 73 5.64 15.40 4.75
CA GLY A 73 5.28 16.80 5.03
C GLY A 73 5.44 17.22 6.49
N ILE A 74 5.33 16.28 7.43
CA ILE A 74 5.62 16.50 8.86
C ILE A 74 7.14 16.37 9.11
N ASP A 75 7.81 15.37 8.54
CA ASP A 75 9.26 15.16 8.66
C ASP A 75 10.06 16.38 8.20
N ALA A 76 9.59 17.06 7.15
CA ALA A 76 10.18 18.31 6.66
C ALA A 76 10.07 19.50 7.64
N LYS A 77 9.10 19.48 8.55
CA LYS A 77 8.85 20.56 9.54
C LYS A 77 9.38 20.22 10.92
N ILE A 78 9.31 18.96 11.29
CA ILE A 78 9.69 18.43 12.61
C ILE A 78 10.61 17.24 12.35
N PRO A 79 11.92 17.37 12.61
CA PRO A 79 12.85 16.25 12.40
C PRO A 79 12.42 14.99 13.14
N PRO A 80 12.58 13.77 12.59
CA PRO A 80 12.12 12.52 13.18
C PRO A 80 12.56 12.31 14.64
N ALA A 81 13.79 12.69 14.98
CA ALA A 81 14.30 12.60 16.35
C ALA A 81 13.49 13.46 17.35
N ALA A 82 13.01 14.64 16.92
CA ALA A 82 12.18 15.51 17.75
C ALA A 82 10.73 15.03 17.86
N GLN A 83 10.26 14.24 16.89
CA GLN A 83 8.88 13.73 16.89
C GLN A 83 8.62 12.72 18.00
N ALA A 84 9.65 11.95 18.42
CA ALA A 84 9.55 11.00 19.53
C ALA A 84 9.25 11.69 20.87
N GLU A 85 9.64 12.96 21.01
CA GLU A 85 9.51 13.78 22.23
C GLU A 85 8.22 14.62 22.27
N LEU A 86 7.36 14.53 21.20
CA LEU A 86 6.14 15.33 21.14
C LEU A 86 5.17 14.99 22.29
N SER A 87 4.69 16.01 22.96
CA SER A 87 3.61 15.88 23.95
C SER A 87 2.29 15.45 23.29
N ALA A 88 1.34 14.96 24.08
CA ALA A 88 0.01 14.60 23.57
C ALA A 88 -0.68 15.77 22.86
N GLU A 89 -0.54 16.99 23.39
CA GLU A 89 -1.10 18.20 22.80
C GLU A 89 -0.46 18.53 21.43
N GLN A 90 0.86 18.37 21.32
CA GLN A 90 1.58 18.58 20.07
C GLN A 90 1.18 17.53 18.99
N LYS A 91 0.96 16.26 19.39
CA LYS A 91 0.44 15.22 18.50
C LYS A 91 -0.97 15.53 18.00
N VAL A 92 -1.84 16.11 18.83
CA VAL A 92 -3.14 16.64 18.39
C VAL A 92 -2.95 17.75 17.35
N GLY A 93 -1.97 18.64 17.55
CA GLY A 93 -1.59 19.65 16.57
C GLY A 93 -1.14 19.08 15.23
N VAL A 94 -0.41 17.95 15.24
CA VAL A 94 -0.04 17.22 14.01
C VAL A 94 -1.30 16.70 13.31
N ALA A 95 -2.21 16.04 14.03
CA ALA A 95 -3.47 15.56 13.44
C ALA A 95 -4.29 16.71 12.85
N GLN A 96 -4.34 17.85 13.50
CA GLN A 96 -5.02 19.05 12.99
C GLN A 96 -4.36 19.60 11.72
N ALA A 97 -3.03 19.66 11.68
CA ALA A 97 -2.27 20.11 10.52
C ALA A 97 -2.45 19.20 9.29
N LEU A 98 -2.73 17.91 9.53
CA LEU A 98 -3.06 16.93 8.49
C LEU A 98 -4.54 16.93 8.09
N GLY A 99 -5.40 17.70 8.77
CA GLY A 99 -6.85 17.69 8.52
C GLY A 99 -7.58 16.49 9.14
N LEU A 100 -7.00 15.84 10.14
CA LEU A 100 -7.48 14.57 10.71
C LEU A 100 -7.93 14.66 12.17
N SER A 101 -7.99 15.84 12.76
CA SER A 101 -8.27 16.00 14.21
C SER A 101 -9.69 15.55 14.60
N ARG A 102 -10.65 15.58 13.66
CA ARG A 102 -12.03 15.09 13.88
C ARG A 102 -12.24 13.65 13.41
N ALA A 103 -11.22 13.04 12.79
CA ALA A 103 -11.35 11.72 12.21
C ALA A 103 -11.51 10.64 13.30
N ARG A 104 -12.64 9.97 13.30
CA ARG A 104 -12.96 8.86 14.22
C ARG A 104 -12.57 7.51 13.64
N PHE A 105 -12.43 7.44 12.32
CA PHE A 105 -12.01 6.25 11.61
C PHE A 105 -11.14 6.63 10.41
N ILE A 106 -9.97 6.06 10.37
CA ILE A 106 -8.96 6.33 9.33
C ILE A 106 -8.53 5.01 8.72
N LEU A 107 -8.63 4.91 7.39
CA LEU A 107 -8.42 3.67 6.64
C LEU A 107 -7.46 3.91 5.47
N THR A 108 -6.54 2.99 5.29
CA THR A 108 -5.76 2.82 4.06
C THR A 108 -6.13 1.53 3.35
N GLY A 109 -5.77 1.40 2.09
CA GLY A 109 -6.00 0.18 1.31
C GLY A 109 -5.72 0.39 -0.17
N SER A 110 -6.19 -0.52 -1.00
CA SER A 110 -5.94 -0.60 -2.46
C SER A 110 -4.50 -0.94 -2.86
N ALA A 111 -3.55 -0.84 -1.96
CA ALA A 111 -2.17 -1.27 -2.08
C ALA A 111 -1.60 -1.49 -0.66
N PRO A 112 -0.51 -2.25 -0.50
CA PRO A 112 0.16 -2.39 0.79
C PRO A 112 0.66 -1.05 1.31
N CYS A 113 0.40 -0.77 2.59
CA CYS A 113 0.93 0.40 3.27
C CYS A 113 2.22 0.01 4.00
N PRO A 114 3.33 0.75 3.84
CA PRO A 114 4.57 0.47 4.56
C PRO A 114 4.34 0.47 6.07
N THR A 115 4.90 -0.51 6.77
CA THR A 115 4.68 -0.69 8.21
C THR A 115 5.24 0.45 9.04
N ASP A 116 6.38 1.01 8.65
CA ASP A 116 6.97 2.19 9.29
C ASP A 116 6.08 3.43 9.20
N VAL A 117 5.35 3.59 8.09
CA VAL A 117 4.35 4.66 7.94
C VAL A 117 3.17 4.41 8.88
N GLN A 118 2.66 3.19 8.95
CA GLN A 118 1.57 2.84 9.88
C GLN A 118 2.00 3.04 11.33
N ASP A 119 3.20 2.57 11.71
CA ASP A 119 3.77 2.73 13.05
C ASP A 119 3.93 4.20 13.41
N TRP A 120 4.36 5.02 12.45
CA TRP A 120 4.48 6.46 12.66
C TRP A 120 3.13 7.11 12.98
N PHE A 121 2.08 6.80 12.21
CA PHE A 121 0.73 7.32 12.48
C PHE A 121 0.21 6.87 13.84
N LEU A 122 0.42 5.60 14.20
CA LEU A 122 0.06 5.08 15.51
C LEU A 122 0.80 5.81 16.64
N ALA A 123 2.10 6.07 16.47
CA ALA A 123 2.91 6.84 17.42
C ALA A 123 2.43 8.29 17.56
N MET A 124 1.88 8.88 16.49
CA MET A 124 1.22 10.20 16.51
C MET A 124 -0.18 10.17 17.13
N GLY A 125 -0.69 9.01 17.56
CA GLY A 125 -2.04 8.86 18.09
C GLY A 125 -3.14 8.78 17.01
N ILE A 126 -2.75 8.58 15.77
CA ILE A 126 -3.65 8.45 14.61
C ILE A 126 -3.75 6.97 14.25
N ALA A 127 -4.86 6.33 14.59
CA ALA A 127 -5.09 4.90 14.35
C ALA A 127 -5.32 4.63 12.85
N LEU A 128 -4.24 4.63 12.06
CA LEU A 128 -4.28 4.27 10.64
C LEU A 128 -4.50 2.76 10.50
N ARG A 129 -5.67 2.38 10.02
CA ARG A 129 -6.07 1.00 9.80
C ARG A 129 -5.84 0.62 8.36
N ASP A 130 -5.29 -0.57 8.13
CA ASP A 130 -5.27 -1.14 6.79
C ASP A 130 -6.54 -1.96 6.54
N GLY A 131 -6.93 -2.08 5.28
CA GLY A 131 -8.07 -2.88 4.86
C GLY A 131 -7.82 -3.52 3.51
N TYR A 132 -8.41 -4.70 3.31
CA TYR A 132 -8.25 -5.47 2.09
C TYR A 132 -9.61 -5.75 1.44
N GLY A 133 -9.72 -5.29 0.22
CA GLY A 133 -10.88 -5.48 -0.64
C GLY A 133 -10.56 -5.12 -2.08
N MET A 134 -11.46 -5.45 -2.97
CA MET A 134 -11.31 -5.24 -4.40
C MET A 134 -12.67 -4.94 -5.04
N THR A 135 -12.66 -4.56 -6.30
CA THR A 135 -13.88 -4.30 -7.06
C THR A 135 -14.79 -5.52 -7.09
N GLU A 136 -14.21 -6.70 -7.26
CA GLU A 136 -14.88 -7.99 -7.39
C GLU A 136 -15.62 -8.44 -6.14
N ASN A 137 -15.24 -7.95 -4.96
CA ASN A 137 -15.99 -8.19 -3.71
C ASN A 137 -16.68 -6.92 -3.17
N PHE A 138 -16.82 -5.88 -4.02
CA PHE A 138 -17.45 -4.62 -3.67
C PHE A 138 -16.81 -3.93 -2.47
N VAL A 139 -15.47 -4.05 -2.33
CA VAL A 139 -14.69 -3.59 -1.17
C VAL A 139 -15.21 -4.15 0.18
N HIS A 140 -16.09 -5.15 0.14
CA HIS A 140 -16.65 -5.82 1.29
C HIS A 140 -15.81 -7.07 1.62
N GLY A 141 -14.71 -6.84 2.28
CA GLY A 141 -13.68 -7.85 2.55
C GLY A 141 -13.21 -7.83 3.99
N ILE A 142 -11.98 -7.41 4.20
CA ILE A 142 -11.28 -7.43 5.48
C ILE A 142 -11.00 -6.00 5.93
N ALA A 143 -11.24 -5.69 7.19
CA ALA A 143 -10.85 -4.43 7.81
C ALA A 143 -10.83 -4.55 9.33
N TRP A 144 -10.13 -3.65 9.99
CA TRP A 144 -10.20 -3.46 11.43
C TRP A 144 -11.53 -2.79 11.81
N SER A 145 -12.14 -3.21 12.89
CA SER A 145 -13.31 -2.50 13.45
C SER A 145 -12.88 -1.19 14.12
N LYS A 146 -13.84 -0.32 14.44
CA LYS A 146 -13.56 0.95 15.13
C LYS A 146 -12.93 0.73 16.52
N ASP A 147 -13.31 -0.34 17.18
CA ASP A 147 -12.90 -0.61 18.56
C ASP A 147 -11.56 -1.35 18.66
N ASP A 148 -11.04 -1.85 17.51
CA ASP A 148 -9.81 -2.59 17.48
C ASP A 148 -8.59 -1.65 17.40
N SER A 149 -7.50 -2.06 18.03
CA SER A 149 -6.19 -1.46 17.85
C SER A 149 -5.53 -2.10 16.63
N PRO A 150 -5.27 -1.37 15.55
CA PRO A 150 -4.67 -1.96 14.36
C PRO A 150 -3.22 -2.38 14.63
N ILE A 151 -2.81 -3.45 13.95
CA ILE A 151 -1.43 -3.96 13.96
C ILE A 151 -0.84 -3.64 12.59
N SER A 152 0.31 -2.98 12.56
CA SER A 152 0.98 -2.59 11.32
C SER A 152 1.32 -3.81 10.46
N GLY A 153 1.01 -3.71 9.16
CA GLY A 153 1.17 -4.80 8.20
C GLY A 153 0.04 -5.83 8.21
N CYS A 154 -0.90 -5.73 9.14
CA CYS A 154 -2.08 -6.59 9.21
C CYS A 154 -3.32 -5.86 8.68
N VAL A 155 -4.11 -6.50 7.83
CA VAL A 155 -5.31 -5.90 7.24
C VAL A 155 -6.59 -6.12 8.08
N GLY A 156 -6.51 -6.88 9.17
CA GLY A 156 -7.62 -7.11 10.10
C GLY A 156 -8.37 -8.41 9.86
N GLN A 157 -9.68 -8.39 10.09
CA GLN A 157 -10.58 -9.54 10.08
C GLN A 157 -11.75 -9.31 9.11
N PRO A 158 -12.56 -10.36 8.77
CA PRO A 158 -13.78 -10.19 8.01
C PRO A 158 -14.67 -9.07 8.55
N MET A 159 -15.15 -8.21 7.68
CA MET A 159 -15.92 -7.01 8.08
C MET A 159 -17.24 -7.35 8.79
N ASP A 160 -17.81 -8.50 8.53
CA ASP A 160 -19.00 -9.06 9.20
C ASP A 160 -19.14 -10.56 8.91
N ASP A 161 -20.13 -11.20 9.56
CA ASP A 161 -20.40 -12.64 9.46
C ASP A 161 -20.78 -13.13 8.05
N SER A 162 -21.08 -12.23 7.11
CA SER A 162 -21.38 -12.58 5.73
C SER A 162 -20.15 -12.71 4.85
N VAL A 163 -18.99 -12.29 5.36
CA VAL A 163 -17.70 -12.42 4.68
C VAL A 163 -16.95 -13.62 5.24
N GLN A 164 -16.69 -14.58 4.39
CA GLN A 164 -15.83 -15.72 4.71
C GLN A 164 -14.53 -15.57 3.93
N VAL A 165 -13.43 -15.88 4.59
CA VAL A 165 -12.09 -15.90 4.01
C VAL A 165 -11.40 -17.21 4.32
N ARG A 166 -10.68 -17.76 3.36
CA ARG A 166 -9.80 -18.93 3.54
C ARG A 166 -8.54 -18.77 2.71
N LEU A 167 -7.58 -19.59 2.97
CA LEU A 167 -6.42 -19.78 2.11
C LEU A 167 -6.57 -21.09 1.35
N SER A 168 -6.21 -21.07 0.05
CA SER A 168 -6.04 -22.32 -0.72
C SER A 168 -4.79 -23.06 -0.26
N ASP A 169 -4.58 -24.28 -0.76
CA ASP A 169 -3.37 -25.07 -0.49
C ASP A 169 -2.08 -24.35 -0.95
N SER A 170 -2.18 -23.45 -1.92
CA SER A 170 -1.07 -22.63 -2.38
C SER A 170 -0.89 -21.31 -1.60
N GLY A 171 -1.72 -21.06 -0.58
CA GLY A 171 -1.69 -19.83 0.21
C GLY A 171 -2.41 -18.64 -0.44
N GLU A 172 -3.20 -18.86 -1.50
CA GLU A 172 -4.01 -17.83 -2.11
C GLU A 172 -5.20 -17.45 -1.24
N ILE A 173 -5.45 -16.16 -1.07
CA ILE A 173 -6.62 -15.65 -0.36
C ILE A 173 -7.87 -15.86 -1.21
N GLN A 174 -8.88 -16.50 -0.64
CA GLN A 174 -10.16 -16.73 -1.28
C GLN A 174 -11.31 -16.17 -0.45
N PHE A 175 -12.28 -15.53 -1.12
CA PHE A 175 -13.47 -14.95 -0.49
C PHE A 175 -14.76 -15.67 -0.88
N LYS A 176 -15.67 -15.73 0.08
CA LYS A 176 -17.08 -16.07 -0.15
C LYS A 176 -17.95 -15.08 0.60
N SER A 177 -18.73 -14.28 -0.11
CA SER A 177 -19.60 -13.28 0.49
C SER A 177 -20.76 -12.90 -0.44
N LYS A 178 -21.75 -12.21 0.12
CA LYS A 178 -22.87 -11.65 -0.67
C LYS A 178 -22.44 -10.44 -1.52
N GLY A 179 -21.30 -9.85 -1.22
CA GLY A 179 -20.70 -8.73 -1.97
C GLY A 179 -19.92 -9.14 -3.21
N LEU A 180 -19.74 -10.44 -3.46
CA LEU A 180 -19.03 -10.90 -4.64
C LEU A 180 -19.78 -10.54 -5.94
N MET A 181 -19.01 -10.17 -6.97
CA MET A 181 -19.50 -9.94 -8.32
C MET A 181 -20.20 -11.19 -8.87
N LYS A 182 -21.12 -10.99 -9.80
CA LYS A 182 -21.70 -12.10 -10.58
C LYS A 182 -20.75 -12.67 -11.62
N GLY A 183 -19.78 -11.87 -12.07
CA GLY A 183 -18.80 -12.20 -13.07
C GLY A 183 -18.33 -10.98 -13.86
N TYR A 184 -17.33 -11.18 -14.69
CA TYR A 184 -16.84 -10.15 -15.61
C TYR A 184 -17.78 -10.00 -16.81
N TYR A 185 -18.15 -8.77 -17.12
CA TYR A 185 -19.10 -8.45 -18.18
C TYR A 185 -18.60 -8.98 -19.54
N LEU A 186 -19.43 -9.75 -20.22
CA LEU A 186 -19.14 -10.40 -21.52
C LEU A 186 -17.85 -11.26 -21.53
N ASN A 187 -17.39 -11.73 -20.37
CA ASN A 187 -16.21 -12.58 -20.26
C ASN A 187 -16.44 -13.77 -19.31
N PRO A 188 -17.25 -14.77 -19.75
CA PRO A 188 -17.57 -15.93 -18.94
C PRO A 188 -16.35 -16.84 -18.69
N GLU A 189 -15.41 -16.90 -19.63
CA GLU A 189 -14.18 -17.68 -19.47
C GLU A 189 -13.34 -17.14 -18.32
N LYS A 190 -13.07 -15.82 -18.30
CA LYS A 190 -12.36 -15.18 -17.21
C LYS A 190 -13.11 -15.30 -15.89
N THR A 191 -14.44 -15.26 -15.92
CA THR A 191 -15.25 -15.48 -14.73
C THR A 191 -15.05 -16.88 -14.16
N ALA A 192 -15.07 -17.91 -15.02
CA ALA A 192 -14.86 -19.30 -14.59
C ALA A 192 -13.47 -19.54 -14.00
N GLU A 193 -12.43 -18.84 -14.48
CA GLU A 193 -11.06 -18.95 -13.97
C GLU A 193 -10.89 -18.46 -12.54
N VAL A 194 -11.72 -17.51 -12.07
CA VAL A 194 -11.57 -16.86 -10.75
C VAL A 194 -12.55 -17.37 -9.71
N PHE A 195 -13.39 -18.36 -10.02
CA PHE A 195 -14.28 -19.00 -9.07
C PHE A 195 -13.99 -20.49 -8.94
N ASP A 196 -13.81 -20.93 -7.70
CA ASP A 196 -13.62 -22.34 -7.30
C ASP A 196 -14.66 -22.72 -6.24
N ASP A 197 -15.64 -23.53 -6.61
CA ASP A 197 -16.76 -23.97 -5.72
C ASP A 197 -17.43 -22.82 -4.96
N GLY A 198 -17.68 -21.71 -5.65
CA GLY A 198 -18.30 -20.52 -5.10
C GLY A 198 -17.37 -19.64 -4.24
N TRP A 199 -16.09 -19.96 -4.20
CA TRP A 199 -15.04 -19.09 -3.64
C TRP A 199 -14.39 -18.28 -4.75
N TYR A 200 -14.26 -16.99 -4.52
CA TYR A 200 -13.55 -16.10 -5.41
C TYR A 200 -12.04 -16.16 -5.12
N CYS A 201 -11.27 -16.52 -6.11
CA CYS A 201 -9.80 -16.59 -6.08
C CYS A 201 -9.23 -15.20 -6.39
N THR A 202 -8.57 -14.59 -5.41
CA THR A 202 -8.15 -13.18 -5.52
C THR A 202 -6.88 -12.98 -6.34
N GLY A 203 -6.08 -14.01 -6.50
CA GLY A 203 -4.71 -13.92 -7.02
C GLY A 203 -3.72 -13.30 -6.03
N ASP A 204 -4.15 -12.97 -4.82
CA ASP A 204 -3.29 -12.47 -3.75
C ASP A 204 -2.97 -13.59 -2.77
N SER A 205 -1.76 -13.62 -2.24
CA SER A 205 -1.32 -14.56 -1.21
C SER A 205 -1.35 -13.92 0.18
N GLY A 206 -1.57 -14.75 1.21
CA GLY A 206 -1.64 -14.27 2.58
C GLY A 206 -1.41 -15.37 3.61
N LYS A 207 -1.51 -14.98 4.86
CA LYS A 207 -1.60 -15.88 6.02
C LYS A 207 -2.69 -15.41 6.95
N ILE A 208 -3.32 -16.37 7.65
CA ILE A 208 -4.28 -16.08 8.73
C ILE A 208 -3.63 -16.54 10.02
N ASP A 209 -3.56 -15.64 11.02
CA ASP A 209 -3.00 -15.97 12.32
C ASP A 209 -4.03 -16.71 13.22
N GLU A 210 -3.58 -17.10 14.41
CA GLU A 210 -4.43 -17.83 15.38
C GLU A 210 -5.62 -17.00 15.89
N GLN A 211 -5.54 -15.68 15.79
CA GLN A 211 -6.62 -14.74 16.14
C GLN A 211 -7.58 -14.52 14.97
N GLY A 212 -7.31 -15.06 13.79
CA GLY A 212 -8.12 -14.89 12.59
C GLY A 212 -7.81 -13.61 11.81
N ASN A 213 -6.71 -12.93 12.11
CA ASN A 213 -6.29 -11.75 11.36
C ASN A 213 -5.62 -12.16 10.06
N LEU A 214 -5.95 -11.44 8.99
CA LEU A 214 -5.36 -11.64 7.66
C LEU A 214 -4.14 -10.73 7.48
N TRP A 215 -3.07 -11.33 6.97
CA TRP A 215 -1.83 -10.67 6.56
C TRP A 215 -1.63 -10.89 5.07
N GLY A 216 -1.59 -9.83 4.28
CA GLY A 216 -1.25 -9.90 2.86
C GLY A 216 0.25 -10.16 2.69
N THR A 217 0.62 -11.08 1.78
CA THR A 217 2.02 -11.42 1.52
C THR A 217 2.45 -11.12 0.08
N GLY A 218 1.51 -10.77 -0.81
CA GLY A 218 1.78 -10.36 -2.18
C GLY A 218 0.83 -10.97 -3.19
N ARG A 219 1.16 -10.82 -4.48
CA ARG A 219 0.44 -11.47 -5.58
C ARG A 219 0.98 -12.86 -5.83
N VAL A 220 0.12 -13.85 -5.97
CA VAL A 220 0.52 -15.22 -6.37
C VAL A 220 1.25 -15.20 -7.71
N SER A 221 0.74 -14.41 -8.65
CA SER A 221 1.32 -14.25 -10.01
C SER A 221 2.64 -13.46 -10.05
N GLU A 222 2.97 -12.72 -9.00
CA GLU A 222 4.21 -11.93 -8.92
C GLU A 222 5.34 -12.71 -8.22
N VAL A 223 5.00 -13.80 -7.54
CA VAL A 223 6.00 -14.69 -6.96
C VAL A 223 6.80 -15.31 -8.11
N PHE A 224 8.10 -15.10 -8.11
CA PHE A 224 8.97 -15.66 -9.12
C PHE A 224 9.97 -16.66 -8.55
N LYS A 225 10.52 -17.50 -9.43
CA LYS A 225 11.49 -18.51 -9.06
C LYS A 225 12.87 -18.14 -9.59
N THR A 226 13.87 -18.11 -8.71
CA THR A 226 15.26 -17.94 -9.10
C THR A 226 15.79 -19.18 -9.85
N SER A 227 16.92 -19.05 -10.55
CA SER A 227 17.59 -20.18 -11.20
C SER A 227 18.01 -21.29 -10.22
N LYS A 228 18.16 -20.96 -8.94
CA LYS A 228 18.43 -21.92 -7.83
C LYS A 228 17.17 -22.58 -7.31
N GLY A 229 16.01 -22.36 -7.93
CA GLY A 229 14.74 -23.00 -7.56
C GLY A 229 14.04 -22.39 -6.32
N LYS A 230 14.46 -21.24 -5.83
CA LYS A 230 13.88 -20.56 -4.67
C LYS A 230 12.79 -19.59 -5.09
N PHE A 231 11.67 -19.61 -4.39
CA PHE A 231 10.57 -18.69 -4.60
C PHE A 231 10.84 -17.38 -3.86
N ILE A 232 10.64 -16.27 -4.56
CA ILE A 232 10.78 -14.91 -4.04
C ILE A 232 9.41 -14.25 -4.09
N VAL A 233 9.03 -13.60 -2.98
CA VAL A 233 7.84 -12.77 -2.85
C VAL A 233 8.26 -11.30 -2.94
N PRO A 234 8.08 -10.62 -4.09
CA PRO A 234 8.59 -9.27 -4.31
C PRO A 234 8.18 -8.26 -3.26
N MET A 235 6.89 -8.22 -2.93
CA MET A 235 6.32 -7.26 -1.99
C MET A 235 6.99 -7.29 -0.61
N LYS A 236 7.40 -8.47 -0.14
CA LYS A 236 8.12 -8.63 1.13
C LYS A 236 9.44 -7.85 1.12
N LEU A 237 10.20 -7.96 0.03
CA LEU A 237 11.50 -7.30 -0.11
C LEU A 237 11.30 -5.79 -0.37
N GLU A 238 10.37 -5.43 -1.23
CA GLU A 238 10.05 -4.04 -1.56
C GLU A 238 9.68 -3.22 -0.32
N SER A 239 8.89 -3.82 0.61
CA SER A 239 8.50 -3.14 1.85
C SER A 239 9.68 -2.79 2.75
N LEU A 240 10.79 -3.53 2.68
CA LEU A 240 11.99 -3.24 3.47
C LEU A 240 12.70 -1.98 2.95
N PHE A 241 12.73 -1.79 1.63
CA PHE A 241 13.31 -0.58 1.02
C PHE A 241 12.45 0.67 1.22
N GLY A 242 11.14 0.51 1.42
CA GLY A 242 10.19 1.60 1.71
C GLY A 242 10.52 2.39 3.00
N ARG A 243 11.42 1.88 3.85
CA ARG A 243 11.89 2.57 5.05
C ARG A 243 12.79 3.78 4.73
N ASN A 244 13.40 3.82 3.54
CA ASN A 244 14.31 4.90 3.17
C ASN A 244 13.54 6.07 2.51
N PRO A 245 13.56 7.29 3.10
CA PRO A 245 12.79 8.42 2.62
C PRO A 245 13.29 8.99 1.27
N ASN A 246 14.50 8.61 0.83
CA ASN A 246 15.04 9.03 -0.46
C ASN A 246 14.49 8.19 -1.62
N LEU A 247 13.77 7.11 -1.35
CA LEU A 247 13.20 6.21 -2.35
C LEU A 247 11.68 6.37 -2.44
N ALA A 248 11.11 6.21 -3.65
CA ALA A 248 9.69 6.43 -3.91
C ALA A 248 8.95 5.20 -4.43
N GLN A 249 9.52 4.46 -5.38
CA GLN A 249 8.88 3.32 -6.03
C GLN A 249 9.84 2.14 -6.04
N PHE A 250 9.31 0.92 -5.98
CA PHE A 250 10.08 -0.30 -5.79
C PHE A 250 9.57 -1.40 -6.72
N CYS A 251 10.47 -2.09 -7.40
CA CYS A 251 10.14 -3.26 -8.20
C CYS A 251 11.22 -4.33 -8.05
N CYS A 252 10.94 -5.34 -7.25
CA CYS A 252 11.81 -6.51 -7.11
C CYS A 252 11.59 -7.45 -8.29
N MET A 253 12.64 -7.80 -9.00
CA MET A 253 12.64 -8.74 -10.11
C MET A 253 13.81 -9.74 -10.01
N GLY A 254 13.86 -10.72 -10.93
CA GLY A 254 14.93 -11.71 -10.91
C GLY A 254 14.48 -13.10 -11.32
N HIS A 255 13.38 -13.21 -12.08
CA HIS A 255 12.92 -14.49 -12.62
C HIS A 255 14.05 -15.17 -13.43
N GLY A 256 14.42 -16.39 -13.02
CA GLY A 256 15.52 -17.13 -13.65
C GLY A 256 16.93 -16.61 -13.35
N MET A 257 17.10 -15.53 -12.61
CA MET A 257 18.38 -15.03 -12.12
C MET A 257 18.86 -15.82 -10.89
N THR A 258 20.14 -15.73 -10.55
CA THR A 258 20.74 -16.44 -9.41
C THR A 258 20.31 -15.87 -8.06
N ALA A 259 19.95 -14.58 -8.03
CA ALA A 259 19.46 -13.85 -6.88
C ALA A 259 18.46 -12.76 -7.35
N PRO A 260 17.54 -12.30 -6.50
CA PRO A 260 16.68 -11.16 -6.81
C PRO A 260 17.50 -9.86 -6.90
N ILE A 261 16.97 -8.90 -7.63
CA ILE A 261 17.47 -7.53 -7.75
C ILE A 261 16.34 -6.56 -7.42
N MET A 262 16.69 -5.32 -7.06
CA MET A 262 15.74 -4.27 -6.75
C MET A 262 15.92 -3.09 -7.70
N LEU A 263 14.84 -2.70 -8.37
CA LEU A 263 14.74 -1.44 -9.09
C LEU A 263 14.02 -0.43 -8.20
N VAL A 264 14.54 0.79 -8.10
CA VAL A 264 13.95 1.86 -7.30
C VAL A 264 13.93 3.18 -8.07
N THR A 265 13.00 4.07 -7.71
CA THR A 265 13.05 5.46 -8.14
C THR A 265 13.28 6.38 -6.95
N LEU A 266 13.84 7.56 -7.17
CA LEU A 266 14.09 8.51 -6.11
C LEU A 266 12.81 9.28 -5.74
N SER A 267 12.68 9.63 -4.47
CA SER A 267 11.71 10.60 -3.98
C SER A 267 12.16 12.03 -4.29
N GLU A 268 11.27 13.02 -4.04
CA GLU A 268 11.67 14.43 -4.12
C GLU A 268 12.82 14.80 -3.18
N LEU A 269 12.99 14.07 -2.08
CA LEU A 269 14.13 14.22 -1.17
C LEU A 269 15.38 13.62 -1.78
N GLY A 270 15.28 12.40 -2.31
CA GLY A 270 16.40 11.70 -2.92
C GLY A 270 16.96 12.45 -4.13
N LEU A 271 16.11 13.06 -4.95
CA LEU A 271 16.51 13.88 -6.11
C LEU A 271 17.34 15.13 -5.74
N LYS A 272 17.29 15.57 -4.49
CA LYS A 272 18.04 16.75 -3.99
C LYS A 272 19.36 16.37 -3.33
N ARG A 273 19.63 15.07 -3.16
CA ARG A 273 20.85 14.58 -2.52
C ARG A 273 22.03 14.57 -3.49
N ASP A 274 23.22 14.70 -2.94
CA ASP A 274 24.43 14.39 -3.68
C ASP A 274 24.45 12.92 -4.07
N ARG A 275 24.85 12.63 -5.31
CA ARG A 275 24.76 11.29 -5.89
C ARG A 275 25.72 10.29 -5.23
N GLU A 276 26.94 10.73 -4.89
CA GLU A 276 27.94 9.85 -4.26
C GLU A 276 27.52 9.51 -2.82
N GLU A 277 27.10 10.53 -2.05
CA GLU A 277 26.58 10.32 -0.68
C GLU A 277 25.34 9.41 -0.67
N LEU A 278 24.43 9.59 -1.62
CA LEU A 278 23.23 8.77 -1.73
C LEU A 278 23.58 7.32 -2.12
N GLN A 279 24.57 7.11 -2.98
CA GLN A 279 25.04 5.78 -3.36
C GLN A 279 25.61 5.02 -2.15
N ASP A 280 26.42 5.68 -1.30
CA ASP A 280 26.96 5.08 -0.07
C ASP A 280 25.86 4.76 0.94
N GLU A 281 24.86 5.65 1.08
CA GLU A 281 23.68 5.41 1.92
C GLU A 281 22.87 4.20 1.42
N LEU A 282 22.62 4.11 0.12
CA LEU A 282 21.86 3.00 -0.47
C LEU A 282 22.64 1.68 -0.42
N GLN A 283 23.98 1.72 -0.48
CA GLN A 283 24.80 0.53 -0.24
C GLN A 283 24.65 0.04 1.21
N SER A 284 24.70 0.96 2.17
CA SER A 284 24.49 0.63 3.58
C SER A 284 23.10 0.05 3.85
N LEU A 285 22.04 0.62 3.22
CA LEU A 285 20.68 0.10 3.27
C LEU A 285 20.59 -1.32 2.68
N LEU A 286 21.21 -1.55 1.54
CA LEU A 286 21.23 -2.87 0.88
C LEU A 286 21.88 -3.92 1.78
N ASP A 287 23.00 -3.58 2.43
CA ASP A 287 23.72 -4.48 3.33
C ASP A 287 22.89 -4.77 4.60
N GLU A 288 22.23 -3.76 5.17
CA GLU A 288 21.32 -3.91 6.31
C GLU A 288 20.19 -4.87 5.97
N ILE A 289 19.43 -4.60 4.88
CA ILE A 289 18.30 -5.44 4.45
C ILE A 289 18.78 -6.87 4.16
N ASN A 290 19.91 -7.05 3.51
CA ASN A 290 20.49 -8.36 3.22
C ASN A 290 20.91 -9.12 4.49
N SER A 291 21.15 -8.44 5.60
CA SER A 291 21.39 -9.06 6.90
C SER A 291 20.14 -9.58 7.57
N GLU A 292 18.98 -8.96 7.30
CA GLU A 292 17.67 -9.29 7.89
C GLU A 292 16.96 -10.45 7.17
N VAL A 293 17.33 -10.76 5.92
CA VAL A 293 16.62 -11.74 5.09
C VAL A 293 17.43 -13.05 4.91
N PRO A 294 16.75 -14.18 4.67
CA PRO A 294 17.41 -15.43 4.33
C PRO A 294 18.32 -15.30 3.10
N ALA A 295 19.39 -16.09 3.05
CA ALA A 295 20.40 -15.99 1.98
C ALA A 295 19.84 -16.06 0.55
N TYR A 296 18.74 -16.77 0.32
CA TYR A 296 18.10 -16.90 -1.00
C TYR A 296 17.23 -15.69 -1.38
N GLU A 297 16.87 -14.84 -0.43
CA GLU A 297 16.12 -13.60 -0.63
C GLU A 297 17.02 -12.36 -0.74
N ARG A 298 18.32 -12.51 -0.51
CA ARG A 298 19.26 -11.39 -0.57
C ARG A 298 19.28 -10.76 -1.95
N ILE A 299 19.10 -9.45 -1.97
CA ILE A 299 19.16 -8.63 -3.19
C ILE A 299 20.63 -8.52 -3.62
N SER A 300 20.92 -8.91 -4.87
CA SER A 300 22.27 -8.83 -5.40
C SER A 300 22.65 -7.43 -5.88
N HIS A 301 21.69 -6.70 -6.46
CA HIS A 301 21.90 -5.36 -6.99
C HIS A 301 20.67 -4.48 -6.70
N LEU A 302 20.94 -3.20 -6.44
CA LEU A 302 19.99 -2.12 -6.32
C LEU A 302 20.24 -1.13 -7.46
N PHE A 303 19.26 -0.96 -8.33
CA PHE A 303 19.33 -0.04 -9.45
C PHE A 303 18.41 1.15 -9.23
N VAL A 304 18.96 2.35 -9.26
CA VAL A 304 18.20 3.61 -9.22
C VAL A 304 17.84 3.97 -10.64
N CYS A 305 16.53 4.10 -10.89
CA CYS A 305 15.92 4.33 -12.20
C CYS A 305 15.27 5.70 -12.27
N ASP A 306 14.95 6.14 -13.47
CA ASP A 306 14.06 7.29 -13.70
C ASP A 306 12.66 7.04 -13.11
N GLU A 307 11.95 8.13 -12.81
CA GLU A 307 10.60 8.06 -12.24
C GLU A 307 9.64 7.28 -13.16
N TRP A 308 8.91 6.32 -12.58
CA TRP A 308 7.83 5.62 -13.29
C TRP A 308 6.55 6.43 -13.21
N THR A 309 5.94 6.64 -14.35
CA THR A 309 4.76 7.50 -14.50
C THR A 309 3.69 6.83 -15.37
N ILE A 310 2.50 7.44 -15.39
CA ILE A 310 1.46 7.06 -16.37
C ILE A 310 1.93 7.42 -17.79
N GLY A 311 2.66 8.54 -17.94
CA GLY A 311 3.13 9.04 -19.23
C GLY A 311 4.13 8.12 -19.93
N ASN A 312 5.06 7.49 -19.18
CA ASN A 312 5.98 6.48 -19.73
C ASN A 312 5.40 5.05 -19.73
N ALA A 313 4.10 4.92 -19.45
CA ALA A 313 3.34 3.67 -19.44
C ALA A 313 3.81 2.61 -18.41
N LEU A 314 4.63 2.97 -17.43
CA LEU A 314 5.10 2.08 -16.36
C LEU A 314 4.16 2.05 -15.14
N LEU A 315 3.19 2.99 -15.08
CA LEU A 315 2.09 2.97 -14.11
C LEU A 315 0.73 2.79 -14.79
N THR A 316 -0.22 2.25 -14.03
CA THR A 316 -1.64 2.29 -14.39
C THR A 316 -2.21 3.71 -14.17
N PRO A 317 -3.41 4.06 -14.70
CA PRO A 317 -4.09 5.32 -14.39
C PRO A 317 -4.37 5.52 -12.89
N THR A 318 -4.39 4.43 -12.10
CA THR A 318 -4.53 4.46 -10.65
C THR A 318 -3.19 4.40 -9.91
N MET A 319 -2.09 4.76 -10.57
CA MET A 319 -0.73 4.84 -10.05
C MET A 319 -0.15 3.52 -9.51
N LYS A 320 -0.68 2.36 -9.94
CA LYS A 320 -0.12 1.04 -9.62
C LYS A 320 0.97 0.66 -10.61
N LEU A 321 2.01 0.00 -10.12
CA LEU A 321 3.12 -0.50 -10.95
C LEU A 321 2.63 -1.50 -11.99
N LYS A 322 3.09 -1.32 -13.22
CA LYS A 322 2.97 -2.34 -14.27
C LYS A 322 4.25 -3.17 -14.28
N ARG A 323 4.40 -4.03 -13.29
CA ARG A 323 5.62 -4.79 -13.02
C ARG A 323 6.23 -5.42 -14.27
N LYS A 324 5.43 -6.13 -15.05
CA LYS A 324 5.90 -6.79 -16.29
C LYS A 324 6.51 -5.80 -17.29
N GLN A 325 5.89 -4.62 -17.46
CA GLN A 325 6.41 -3.57 -18.33
C GLN A 325 7.71 -2.96 -17.78
N ILE A 326 7.81 -2.79 -16.45
CA ILE A 326 9.05 -2.33 -15.80
C ILE A 326 10.16 -3.35 -16.02
N GLU A 327 9.90 -4.64 -15.78
CA GLU A 327 10.87 -5.71 -16.01
C GLU A 327 11.34 -5.76 -17.48
N GLU A 328 10.42 -5.68 -18.44
CA GLU A 328 10.74 -5.67 -19.86
C GLU A 328 11.55 -4.43 -20.25
N HIS A 329 11.21 -3.26 -19.69
CA HIS A 329 11.90 -1.99 -19.97
C HIS A 329 13.36 -1.98 -19.50
N TYR A 330 13.63 -2.48 -18.29
CA TYR A 330 14.96 -2.43 -17.70
C TYR A 330 15.79 -3.69 -17.90
N LYS A 331 15.25 -4.75 -18.49
CA LYS A 331 15.91 -6.05 -18.62
C LYS A 331 17.32 -5.98 -19.22
N ASP A 332 17.45 -5.31 -20.34
CA ASP A 332 18.74 -5.26 -21.06
C ASP A 332 19.75 -4.37 -20.34
N LEU A 333 19.31 -3.24 -19.76
CA LEU A 333 20.15 -2.36 -18.95
C LEU A 333 20.67 -3.08 -17.70
N VAL A 334 19.79 -3.77 -16.99
CA VAL A 334 20.16 -4.57 -15.82
C VAL A 334 21.21 -5.61 -16.18
N LEU A 335 21.01 -6.38 -17.26
CA LEU A 335 21.94 -7.43 -17.68
C LEU A 335 23.34 -6.87 -18.03
N GLN A 336 23.42 -5.66 -18.58
CA GLN A 336 24.68 -5.00 -18.90
C GLN A 336 25.46 -4.58 -17.64
N HIS A 337 24.77 -4.34 -16.53
CA HIS A 337 25.35 -3.79 -15.31
C HIS A 337 25.54 -4.83 -14.17
N MET A 338 25.20 -6.10 -14.40
CA MET A 338 25.30 -7.15 -13.37
C MET A 338 26.73 -7.49 -12.91
N GLU A 339 27.75 -7.08 -13.65
CA GLU A 339 29.15 -7.28 -13.27
C GLU A 339 29.77 -6.05 -12.57
N SER A 340 29.00 -5.00 -12.39
CA SER A 340 29.43 -3.73 -11.79
C SER A 340 29.12 -3.69 -10.26
N ALA A 341 29.25 -2.51 -9.64
CA ALA A 341 28.95 -2.33 -8.21
C ALA A 341 27.50 -2.71 -7.86
N PRO A 342 27.24 -3.17 -6.61
CA PRO A 342 25.88 -3.59 -6.22
C PRO A 342 24.82 -2.47 -6.27
N VAL A 343 25.22 -1.21 -6.05
CA VAL A 343 24.31 -0.05 -6.16
C VAL A 343 24.70 0.79 -7.36
N GLN A 344 23.76 1.02 -8.26
CA GLN A 344 24.00 1.73 -9.51
C GLN A 344 22.82 2.61 -9.91
N PHE A 345 23.11 3.70 -10.62
CA PHE A 345 22.13 4.56 -11.24
C PHE A 345 22.07 4.21 -12.74
N LEU A 346 20.88 3.88 -13.22
CA LEU A 346 20.61 3.63 -14.63
C LEU A 346 20.16 4.95 -15.26
N ASP A 347 21.10 5.68 -15.82
CA ASP A 347 20.87 6.95 -16.54
C ASP A 347 20.55 6.69 -18.01
#